data_3772ecd37ec653712d88b55d495b4a90
#
_entry.id   3772ecd37ec653712d88b55d495b4a90
#
_cell.length_a   1.000
_cell.length_b   1.000
_cell.length_c   1.000
_cell.angle_alpha   90.00
_cell.angle_beta   90.00
_cell.angle_gamma   90.00
#
_symmetry.space_group_name_H-M   'P 1'
#
loop_
_entity.id
_entity.type
_entity.pdbx_description
1 polymer ?
#
loop_
_entity_poly.entity_id
_entity_poly.type
_entity_poly.pdbx_seq_one_letter_code
_entity_poly.pdbx_strand_id
1 'polypeptide(L)'
;MRCIREAFASDPALSGIVITHGTNTLEETAWLLALLIEDPRPVVLVGAMRPATALSADGPLNLFQAAQVAVSARAHGQGVLVVMDGEIHGARAVTKVATQGVGAFSSPGRGPLGWVDDAGVHLPPSPQQQTVPFAGLHLPSQWPQVAILHEIGRAHV
;
A
#
# COMPACT_ATOMS: atom_id res chain seq x y z
N MET A 1 5.76 1.07 12.06
CA MET A 1 6.62 -0.13 12.07
C MET A 1 6.50 -0.93 13.37
N ARG A 2 6.91 -0.37 14.51
CA ARG A 2 6.84 -1.09 15.79
C ARG A 2 5.45 -1.67 16.06
N CYS A 3 4.40 -0.87 15.96
CA CYS A 3 3.02 -1.31 16.17
C CYS A 3 2.59 -2.48 15.26
N ILE A 4 3.03 -2.51 14.00
CA ILE A 4 2.70 -3.60 13.06
C ILE A 4 3.36 -4.91 13.52
N ARG A 5 4.67 -4.85 13.84
CA ARG A 5 5.41 -6.03 14.34
C ARG A 5 4.84 -6.52 15.67
N GLU A 6 4.52 -5.61 16.60
CA GLU A 6 3.90 -5.94 17.88
C GLU A 6 2.51 -6.56 17.70
N ALA A 7 1.68 -6.02 16.81
CA ALA A 7 0.36 -6.57 16.52
C ALA A 7 0.44 -8.00 16.00
N PHE A 8 1.30 -8.24 15.01
CA PHE A 8 1.49 -9.59 14.46
C PHE A 8 2.11 -10.57 15.47
N ALA A 9 3.01 -10.09 16.32
CA ALA A 9 3.62 -10.93 17.35
C ALA A 9 2.66 -11.27 18.51
N SER A 10 1.79 -10.33 18.87
CA SER A 10 0.85 -10.49 20.00
C SER A 10 -0.38 -11.31 19.67
N ASP A 11 -0.79 -11.33 18.40
CA ASP A 11 -1.98 -12.06 17.96
C ASP A 11 -1.70 -12.88 16.68
N PRO A 12 -1.42 -14.19 16.85
CA PRO A 12 -1.25 -15.11 15.74
C PRO A 12 -2.52 -15.33 14.88
N ALA A 13 -3.70 -14.97 15.40
CA ALA A 13 -4.97 -15.15 14.70
C ALA A 13 -5.27 -13.98 13.73
N LEU A 14 -4.53 -12.89 13.78
CA LEU A 14 -4.68 -11.80 12.82
C LEU A 14 -4.40 -12.29 11.40
N SER A 15 -5.36 -12.09 10.50
CA SER A 15 -5.23 -12.43 9.09
C SER A 15 -4.38 -11.43 8.31
N GLY A 16 -4.39 -10.15 8.71
CA GLY A 16 -3.68 -9.06 8.08
C GLY A 16 -3.90 -7.74 8.80
N ILE A 17 -3.31 -6.67 8.31
CA ILE A 17 -3.45 -5.31 8.86
C ILE A 17 -3.87 -4.35 7.75
N VAL A 18 -4.85 -3.50 8.04
CA VAL A 18 -5.24 -2.37 7.17
C VAL A 18 -4.72 -1.06 7.77
N ILE A 19 -4.11 -0.24 6.95
CA ILE A 19 -3.58 1.07 7.32
C ILE A 19 -4.27 2.15 6.49
N THR A 20 -5.09 2.98 7.12
CA THR A 20 -5.62 4.18 6.47
C THR A 20 -4.54 5.24 6.38
N HIS A 21 -4.36 5.83 5.21
CA HIS A 21 -3.25 6.74 4.93
C HIS A 21 -3.67 7.88 4.01
N GLY A 22 -3.06 9.03 4.18
CA GLY A 22 -3.20 10.14 3.21
C GLY A 22 -2.54 9.80 1.88
N THR A 23 -3.16 10.21 0.77
CA THR A 23 -2.74 9.78 -0.57
C THR A 23 -1.46 10.43 -1.09
N ASN A 24 -0.94 11.48 -0.44
CA ASN A 24 0.23 12.21 -0.95
C ASN A 24 1.56 11.48 -0.75
N THR A 25 1.65 10.68 0.31
CA THR A 25 2.87 9.90 0.66
C THR A 25 2.55 8.43 0.89
N LEU A 26 1.43 7.94 0.32
CA LEU A 26 1.00 6.57 0.49
C LEU A 26 1.97 5.59 -0.19
N GLU A 27 2.43 5.92 -1.38
CA GLU A 27 3.35 5.08 -2.15
C GLU A 27 4.71 4.94 -1.46
N GLU A 28 5.26 6.03 -0.88
CA GLU A 28 6.52 5.99 -0.15
C GLU A 28 6.39 5.17 1.14
N THR A 29 5.27 5.33 1.85
CA THR A 29 5.00 4.53 3.05
C THR A 29 4.84 3.06 2.71
N ALA A 30 4.12 2.74 1.64
CA ALA A 30 3.96 1.35 1.18
C ALA A 30 5.32 0.73 0.83
N TRP A 31 6.16 1.47 0.11
CA TRP A 31 7.49 1.00 -0.26
C TRP A 31 8.40 0.81 0.97
N LEU A 32 8.42 1.76 1.90
CA LEU A 32 9.17 1.64 3.15
C LEU A 32 8.75 0.40 3.94
N LEU A 33 7.45 0.16 4.07
CA LEU A 33 6.95 -1.01 4.77
C LEU A 33 7.33 -2.32 4.07
N ALA A 34 7.28 -2.35 2.73
CA ALA A 34 7.67 -3.52 1.95
C ALA A 34 9.17 -3.87 2.09
N LEU A 35 10.01 -2.88 2.37
CA LEU A 35 11.44 -3.11 2.62
C LEU A 35 11.74 -3.68 4.02
N LEU A 36 10.79 -3.59 4.96
CA LEU A 36 11.04 -3.80 6.38
C LEU A 36 10.16 -4.89 7.03
N ILE A 37 9.03 -5.26 6.40
CA ILE A 37 8.09 -6.24 6.97
C ILE A 37 8.35 -7.61 6.34
N GLU A 38 8.67 -8.59 7.20
CA GLU A 38 8.92 -9.99 6.80
C GLU A 38 7.72 -10.90 6.99
N ASP A 39 6.71 -10.44 7.74
CA ASP A 39 5.54 -11.26 8.06
C ASP A 39 4.78 -11.62 6.77
N PRO A 40 4.42 -12.88 6.56
CA PRO A 40 3.70 -13.30 5.35
C PRO A 40 2.25 -12.82 5.31
N ARG A 41 1.70 -12.35 6.43
CA ARG A 41 0.35 -11.78 6.49
C ARG A 41 0.34 -10.41 5.79
N PRO A 42 -0.70 -10.11 5.01
CA PRO A 42 -0.72 -8.87 4.23
C PRO A 42 -0.82 -7.62 5.11
N VAL A 43 -0.11 -6.59 4.71
CA VAL A 43 -0.31 -5.21 5.19
C VAL A 43 -0.86 -4.39 4.05
N VAL A 44 -2.08 -3.91 4.19
CA VAL A 44 -2.84 -3.25 3.14
C VAL A 44 -2.96 -1.76 3.46
N LEU A 45 -2.38 -0.89 2.64
CA LEU A 45 -2.59 0.55 2.72
C LEU A 45 -3.79 0.95 1.89
N VAL A 46 -4.55 1.91 2.38
CA VAL A 46 -5.73 2.43 1.73
C VAL A 46 -5.91 3.91 2.02
N GLY A 47 -6.44 4.64 1.06
CA GLY A 47 -6.74 6.07 1.20
C GLY A 47 -8.07 6.43 0.56
N ALA A 48 -8.31 7.74 0.43
CA ALA A 48 -9.45 8.28 -0.30
C ALA A 48 -9.00 9.52 -1.08
N MET A 49 -9.50 9.67 -2.30
CA MET A 49 -9.27 10.83 -3.15
C MET A 49 -10.33 11.90 -2.99
N ARG A 50 -11.49 11.54 -2.47
CA ARG A 50 -12.61 12.45 -2.20
C ARG A 50 -12.82 12.63 -0.71
N PRO A 51 -13.21 13.83 -0.24
CA PRO A 51 -13.55 14.03 1.16
C PRO A 51 -14.77 13.20 1.55
N ALA A 52 -14.86 12.82 2.82
CA ALA A 52 -15.96 11.99 3.35
C ALA A 52 -17.35 12.63 3.17
N THR A 53 -17.40 13.97 3.00
CA THR A 53 -18.62 14.74 2.76
C THR A 53 -19.01 14.84 1.27
N ALA A 54 -18.20 14.31 0.36
CA ALA A 54 -18.54 14.30 -1.06
C ALA A 54 -19.72 13.37 -1.34
N LEU A 55 -20.53 13.70 -2.34
CA LEU A 55 -21.70 12.92 -2.72
C LEU A 55 -21.37 11.47 -3.09
N SER A 56 -20.19 11.23 -3.63
CA SER A 56 -19.67 9.90 -3.96
C SER A 56 -18.27 9.71 -3.36
N ALA A 57 -18.18 9.82 -2.02
CA ALA A 57 -16.93 9.57 -1.30
C ALA A 57 -16.46 8.14 -1.54
N ASP A 58 -15.19 7.99 -1.95
CA ASP A 58 -14.58 6.70 -2.27
C ASP A 58 -14.02 5.95 -1.04
N GLY A 59 -13.76 6.68 0.05
CA GLY A 59 -13.14 6.13 1.25
C GLY A 59 -13.82 4.91 1.85
N PRO A 60 -15.16 4.91 2.05
CA PRO A 60 -15.87 3.76 2.62
C PRO A 60 -15.71 2.48 1.78
N LEU A 61 -15.83 2.59 0.45
CA LEU A 61 -15.66 1.45 -0.45
C LEU A 61 -14.20 0.97 -0.47
N ASN A 62 -13.24 1.88 -0.60
CA ASN A 62 -11.82 1.53 -0.57
C ASN A 62 -11.45 0.82 0.74
N LEU A 63 -11.95 1.30 1.89
CA LEU A 63 -11.69 0.68 3.19
C LEU A 63 -12.30 -0.72 3.28
N PHE A 64 -13.52 -0.91 2.81
CA PHE A 64 -14.16 -2.21 2.77
C PHE A 64 -13.38 -3.20 1.91
N GLN A 65 -12.97 -2.79 0.70
CA GLN A 65 -12.15 -3.59 -0.20
C GLN A 65 -10.79 -3.93 0.38
N ALA A 66 -10.13 -2.97 1.05
CA ALA A 66 -8.87 -3.21 1.75
C ALA A 66 -9.03 -4.27 2.87
N ALA A 67 -10.14 -4.24 3.60
CA ALA A 67 -10.43 -5.25 4.61
C ALA A 67 -10.66 -6.64 3.98
N GLN A 68 -11.38 -6.72 2.85
CA GLN A 68 -11.55 -7.98 2.11
C GLN A 68 -10.20 -8.55 1.65
N VAL A 69 -9.30 -7.70 1.16
CA VAL A 69 -7.94 -8.12 0.77
C VAL A 69 -7.14 -8.59 1.98
N ALA A 70 -7.19 -7.87 3.10
CA ALA A 70 -6.44 -8.20 4.30
C ALA A 70 -6.81 -9.57 4.90
N VAL A 71 -8.06 -10.01 4.74
CA VAL A 71 -8.51 -11.33 5.22
C VAL A 71 -8.44 -12.42 4.14
N SER A 72 -8.10 -12.07 2.92
CA SER A 72 -8.04 -13.03 1.81
C SER A 72 -6.81 -13.92 1.90
N ALA A 73 -7.01 -15.23 1.85
CA ALA A 73 -5.90 -16.19 1.75
C ALA A 73 -5.02 -15.96 0.51
N ARG A 74 -5.56 -15.32 -0.54
CA ARG A 74 -4.81 -14.99 -1.77
C ARG A 74 -3.80 -13.85 -1.55
N ALA A 75 -3.99 -13.02 -0.54
CA ALA A 75 -3.09 -11.93 -0.20
C ALA A 75 -1.91 -12.38 0.67
N HIS A 76 -1.98 -13.59 1.24
CA HIS A 76 -0.89 -14.14 2.05
C HIS A 76 0.37 -14.35 1.20
N GLY A 77 1.50 -13.87 1.69
CA GLY A 77 2.78 -13.91 0.95
C GLY A 77 2.92 -12.84 -0.15
N GLN A 78 1.92 -11.98 -0.35
CA GLN A 78 2.01 -10.88 -1.32
C GLN A 78 2.73 -9.63 -0.76
N GLY A 79 3.05 -9.63 0.54
CA GLY A 79 3.73 -8.51 1.20
C GLY A 79 2.83 -7.31 1.43
N VAL A 80 3.36 -6.12 1.18
CA VAL A 80 2.64 -4.86 1.36
C VAL A 80 1.87 -4.49 0.09
N LEU A 81 0.59 -4.26 0.24
CA LEU A 81 -0.35 -3.97 -0.84
C LEU A 81 -0.97 -2.58 -0.67
N VAL A 82 -1.39 -1.98 -1.76
CA VAL A 82 -2.21 -0.76 -1.79
C VAL A 82 -3.51 -1.08 -2.49
N VAL A 83 -4.63 -0.71 -1.86
CA VAL A 83 -5.97 -0.92 -2.44
C VAL A 83 -6.64 0.43 -2.64
N MET A 84 -6.92 0.78 -3.89
CA MET A 84 -7.56 2.03 -4.29
C MET A 84 -8.43 1.78 -5.53
N ASP A 85 -9.64 2.31 -5.53
CA ASP A 85 -10.58 2.27 -6.67
C ASP A 85 -10.79 0.86 -7.24
N GLY A 86 -10.89 -0.15 -6.37
CA GLY A 86 -11.06 -1.55 -6.76
C GLY A 86 -9.78 -2.24 -7.25
N GLU A 87 -8.68 -1.55 -7.45
CA GLU A 87 -7.41 -2.15 -7.87
C GLU A 87 -6.51 -2.50 -6.68
N ILE A 88 -5.79 -3.61 -6.81
CA ILE A 88 -4.79 -4.09 -5.84
C ILE A 88 -3.42 -3.90 -6.44
N HIS A 89 -2.61 -3.05 -5.84
CA HIS A 89 -1.27 -2.74 -6.30
C HIS A 89 -0.21 -3.28 -5.35
N GLY A 90 0.91 -3.74 -5.89
CA GLY A 90 2.10 -4.03 -5.10
C GLY A 90 2.86 -2.75 -4.74
N ALA A 91 3.35 -2.66 -3.50
CA ALA A 91 4.06 -1.50 -2.99
C ALA A 91 5.25 -1.03 -3.85
N ARG A 92 5.89 -1.95 -4.58
CA ARG A 92 7.05 -1.64 -5.43
C ARG A 92 6.71 -0.87 -6.70
N ALA A 93 5.48 -0.99 -7.19
CA ALA A 93 5.10 -0.49 -8.51
C ALA A 93 4.04 0.61 -8.45
N VAL A 94 3.32 0.71 -7.34
CA VAL A 94 2.27 1.70 -7.18
C VAL A 94 2.83 3.10 -7.16
N THR A 95 2.17 4.01 -7.85
CA THR A 95 2.45 5.45 -7.78
C THR A 95 1.21 6.27 -8.03
N LYS A 96 1.18 7.46 -7.45
CA LYS A 96 0.09 8.42 -7.65
C LYS A 96 0.32 9.18 -8.96
N VAL A 97 -0.45 8.85 -9.98
CA VAL A 97 -0.32 9.39 -11.33
C VAL A 97 -1.22 10.59 -11.61
N ALA A 98 -2.15 10.88 -10.70
CA ALA A 98 -3.06 12.02 -10.82
C ALA A 98 -3.33 12.66 -9.46
N THR A 99 -3.58 13.98 -9.47
CA THR A 99 -3.91 14.74 -8.26
C THR A 99 -5.40 14.73 -7.94
N GLN A 100 -6.22 14.33 -8.87
CA GLN A 100 -7.69 14.30 -8.76
C GLN A 100 -8.24 13.02 -9.40
N GLY A 101 -9.50 12.71 -9.09
CA GLY A 101 -10.15 11.48 -9.54
C GLY A 101 -9.86 10.29 -8.63
N VAL A 102 -10.75 9.29 -8.64
CA VAL A 102 -10.62 8.11 -7.77
C VAL A 102 -9.55 7.15 -8.28
N GLY A 103 -9.40 6.99 -9.60
CA GLY A 103 -8.35 6.20 -10.25
C GLY A 103 -6.99 6.95 -10.30
N ALA A 104 -6.59 7.58 -9.20
CA ALA A 104 -5.36 8.38 -9.15
C ALA A 104 -4.10 7.55 -8.93
N PHE A 105 -4.22 6.28 -8.61
CA PHE A 105 -3.09 5.36 -8.41
C PHE A 105 -2.99 4.38 -9.57
N SER A 106 -1.78 4.03 -9.93
CA SER A 106 -1.48 3.08 -11.00
C SER A 106 -0.17 2.35 -10.71
N SER A 107 0.12 1.31 -11.46
CA SER A 107 1.41 0.60 -11.46
C SER A 107 2.00 0.63 -12.87
N PRO A 108 2.65 1.72 -13.27
CA PRO A 108 3.16 1.89 -14.64
C PRO A 108 4.09 0.76 -15.08
N GLY A 109 3.88 0.26 -16.27
CA GLY A 109 4.68 -0.81 -16.86
C GLY A 109 4.46 -2.22 -16.29
N ARG A 110 3.65 -2.36 -15.22
CA ARG A 110 3.34 -3.67 -14.60
C ARG A 110 1.85 -3.96 -14.49
N GLY A 111 1.02 -2.92 -14.39
CA GLY A 111 -0.41 -3.04 -14.06
C GLY A 111 -0.65 -3.38 -12.59
N PRO A 112 -1.92 -3.37 -12.15
CA PRO A 112 -2.31 -3.86 -10.84
C PRO A 112 -2.01 -5.36 -10.70
N LEU A 113 -1.80 -5.82 -9.49
CA LEU A 113 -1.65 -7.25 -9.18
C LEU A 113 -2.98 -7.99 -9.28
N GLY A 114 -4.07 -7.29 -9.06
CA GLY A 114 -5.42 -7.84 -9.07
C GLY A 114 -6.46 -6.75 -8.82
N TRP A 115 -7.69 -7.18 -8.55
CA TRP A 115 -8.80 -6.28 -8.29
C TRP A 115 -9.78 -6.86 -7.27
N VAL A 116 -10.66 -6.03 -6.78
CA VAL A 116 -11.78 -6.41 -5.92
C VAL A 116 -13.08 -5.96 -6.58
N ASP A 117 -14.02 -6.89 -6.70
CA ASP A 117 -15.36 -6.63 -7.21
C ASP A 117 -16.44 -7.31 -6.35
N ASP A 118 -17.67 -7.37 -6.82
CA ASP A 118 -18.80 -8.00 -6.12
C ASP A 118 -18.62 -9.51 -5.93
N ALA A 119 -17.80 -10.16 -6.75
CA ALA A 119 -17.47 -11.58 -6.64
C ALA A 119 -16.31 -11.82 -5.63
N GLY A 120 -15.62 -10.77 -5.18
CA GLY A 120 -14.58 -10.82 -4.17
C GLY A 120 -13.19 -10.39 -4.64
N VAL A 121 -12.18 -10.96 -4.02
CA VAL A 121 -10.75 -10.63 -4.26
C VAL A 121 -10.19 -11.50 -5.37
N HIS A 122 -9.76 -10.86 -6.46
CA HIS A 122 -9.09 -11.47 -7.60
C HIS A 122 -7.60 -11.14 -7.57
N LEU A 123 -6.83 -12.02 -6.98
CA LEU A 123 -5.40 -11.88 -6.85
C LEU A 123 -4.74 -13.20 -7.24
N PRO A 124 -3.79 -13.22 -8.19
CA PRO A 124 -3.08 -14.43 -8.56
C PRO A 124 -2.24 -14.95 -7.39
N PRO A 125 -1.91 -16.23 -7.37
CA PRO A 125 -0.98 -16.77 -6.38
C PRO A 125 0.32 -15.97 -6.37
N SER A 126 0.87 -15.71 -5.17
CA SER A 126 2.16 -15.02 -5.06
C SER A 126 3.23 -15.82 -5.80
N PRO A 127 3.95 -15.20 -6.73
CA PRO A 127 5.17 -15.80 -7.24
C PRO A 127 6.20 -15.71 -6.11
N GLN A 128 6.46 -16.84 -5.46
CA GLN A 128 7.57 -17.09 -4.53
C GLN A 128 8.18 -15.90 -3.78
N GLN A 129 8.29 -16.07 -2.46
CA GLN A 129 9.02 -15.26 -1.48
C GLN A 129 9.53 -13.90 -1.98
N GLN A 130 8.81 -12.86 -1.64
CA GLN A 130 9.37 -11.51 -1.78
C GLN A 130 10.59 -11.41 -0.86
N THR A 131 11.75 -11.17 -1.45
CA THR A 131 12.94 -10.85 -0.68
C THR A 131 12.70 -9.53 0.02
N VAL A 132 12.75 -9.52 1.35
CA VAL A 132 12.68 -8.30 2.17
C VAL A 132 14.10 -7.83 2.41
N PRO A 133 14.57 -6.79 1.69
CA PRO A 133 16.00 -6.46 1.62
C PRO A 133 16.59 -6.00 2.96
N PHE A 134 15.75 -5.44 3.82
CA PHE A 134 16.17 -4.86 5.09
C PHE A 134 15.45 -5.47 6.29
N ALA A 135 15.15 -6.75 6.16
CA ALA A 135 14.64 -7.57 7.23
C ALA A 135 15.54 -7.41 8.48
N GLY A 136 14.91 -7.20 9.64
CA GLY A 136 15.67 -7.02 10.88
C GLY A 136 16.33 -5.64 11.07
N LEU A 137 16.26 -4.71 10.12
CA LEU A 137 16.78 -3.37 10.29
C LEU A 137 16.09 -2.65 11.48
N HIS A 138 16.89 -2.19 12.43
CA HIS A 138 16.41 -1.33 13.50
C HIS A 138 16.39 0.12 13.01
N LEU A 139 15.19 0.68 12.94
CA LEU A 139 15.04 2.08 12.57
C LEU A 139 15.59 2.99 13.68
N PRO A 140 16.33 4.05 13.35
CA PRO A 140 16.86 4.97 14.33
C PRO A 140 15.72 5.70 15.06
N SER A 141 15.94 6.04 16.33
CA SER A 141 15.00 6.85 17.11
C SER A 141 14.92 8.30 16.63
N GLN A 142 15.99 8.78 16.00
CA GLN A 142 16.07 10.07 15.36
C GLN A 142 16.49 9.88 13.89
N TRP A 143 15.71 10.43 12.98
CA TRP A 143 16.02 10.40 11.56
C TRP A 143 16.86 11.60 11.18
N PRO A 144 17.88 11.43 10.31
CA PRO A 144 18.57 12.57 9.72
C PRO A 144 17.59 13.40 8.89
N GLN A 145 17.83 14.69 8.81
CA GLN A 145 17.09 15.52 7.84
C GLN A 145 17.55 15.17 6.43
N VAL A 146 16.61 14.77 5.60
CA VAL A 146 16.82 14.46 4.18
C VAL A 146 15.88 15.35 3.38
N ALA A 147 16.43 16.08 2.42
CA ALA A 147 15.65 16.88 1.48
C ALA A 147 15.82 16.32 0.06
N ILE A 148 14.72 16.25 -0.68
CA ILE A 148 14.75 15.94 -2.10
C ILE A 148 14.71 17.28 -2.83
N LEU A 149 15.77 17.57 -3.58
CA LEU A 149 15.84 18.76 -4.43
C LEU A 149 15.60 18.33 -5.87
N HIS A 150 14.59 18.91 -6.49
CA HIS A 150 14.36 18.75 -7.92
C HIS A 150 15.01 19.91 -8.66
N GLU A 151 16.04 19.63 -9.44
CA GLU A 151 16.57 20.61 -10.40
C GLU A 151 15.68 20.63 -11.64
N ILE A 152 14.96 21.72 -11.81
CA ILE A 152 14.24 22.00 -13.05
C ILE A 152 15.22 22.77 -13.93
N GLY A 153 15.75 22.10 -14.96
CA GLY A 153 16.63 22.73 -15.93
C GLY A 153 16.01 24.01 -16.48
N ARG A 154 16.80 25.06 -16.60
CA ARG A 154 16.36 26.30 -17.25
C ARG A 154 15.95 25.97 -18.68
N ALA A 155 14.67 26.21 -19.02
CA ALA A 155 14.29 26.31 -20.42
C ALA A 155 15.13 27.46 -21.01
N HIS A 156 16.00 27.15 -21.96
CA HIS A 156 16.64 28.18 -22.76
C HIS A 156 15.53 28.84 -23.59
N VAL A 157 15.21 30.09 -23.23
CA VAL A 157 14.42 30.98 -24.08
C VAL A 157 15.29 31.48 -25.21
#